data_48e182484a300e648c22751719eac83d
#
_entry.id   48e182484a300e648c22751719eac83d
#
_cell.length_a   1.000
_cell.length_b   1.000
_cell.length_c   1.000
_cell.angle_alpha   90.00
_cell.angle_beta   90.00
_cell.angle_gamma   90.00
#
_symmetry.space_group_name_H-M   'P 1'
#
loop_
_entity.id
_entity.type
_entity.pdbx_description
1 polymer ?
#
loop_
_entity_poly.entity_id
_entity_poly.type
_entity_poly.pdbx_seq_one_letter_code
_entity_poly.pdbx_strand_id
1 'polypeptide(L)'
;VDELDVILQKNKLPIREFASSDYLLSRAKAYGINIKSDAYLFSDFDMKNTGVVLALNDSSKVIHLIELMKRNSSMRITQEGETFIYHFKELNTVLCYGEDYLCLHRGKNYDPVLQYVIHAKKGYTHPVWERLLAIKPLQNEKVLLLSENSNIKKWGFEYATFSYHNTADSLLVDFQLHSSEAHGFKLNNHPKSLNTTKSMQKLLNFNIDPGFRNTPTGKAIIAQLTKIGQKISFPGAVFFETWNGNLSLIEGGKVNTKEKIVTTEFDEDFNPIEVVDFKTVQVPGYSVAFGSVDKGKKFIQKLYTKGLLRDEGQQCRFLYSPLLHRKNDREYLLFSSGTPLPKLVATSKNAIQWNFKSTNIHVVFTSFSPKVVYGLISAPAKSALQLLQQIKWN
;
A
#
# COMPACT_ATOMS: atom_id res chain seq x y z
N VAL A 1 8.04 -11.11 20.25
CA VAL A 1 9.43 -11.34 20.65
C VAL A 1 10.11 -12.20 19.60
N ASP A 2 9.55 -13.35 19.24
CA ASP A 2 10.10 -14.27 18.23
C ASP A 2 10.18 -13.65 16.82
N GLU A 3 9.29 -12.72 16.49
CA GLU A 3 9.26 -11.99 15.22
C GLU A 3 10.42 -10.99 15.10
N LEU A 4 10.80 -10.35 16.20
CA LEU A 4 11.94 -9.44 16.23
C LEU A 4 13.26 -10.20 16.03
N ASP A 5 13.38 -11.37 16.62
CA ASP A 5 14.56 -12.25 16.46
C ASP A 5 14.74 -12.71 15.00
N VAL A 6 13.63 -13.02 14.30
CA VAL A 6 13.66 -13.38 12.87
C VAL A 6 14.10 -12.21 12.00
N ILE A 7 13.65 -10.99 12.30
CA ILE A 7 14.03 -9.78 11.56
C ILE A 7 15.50 -9.44 11.78
N LEU A 8 15.99 -9.54 13.02
CA LEU A 8 17.36 -9.24 13.39
C LEU A 8 18.37 -10.27 12.86
N GLN A 9 18.02 -11.57 12.88
CA GLN A 9 18.89 -12.62 12.38
C GLN A 9 19.10 -12.57 10.85
N LYS A 10 18.12 -12.13 10.08
CA LYS A 10 18.19 -12.11 8.60
C LYS A 10 18.87 -10.89 8.01
N ASN A 11 18.88 -9.77 8.70
CA ASN A 11 19.40 -8.49 8.15
C ASN A 11 20.92 -8.34 8.21
N LYS A 12 21.69 -9.40 8.58
CA LYS A 12 23.16 -9.36 8.68
C LYS A 12 23.69 -8.12 9.40
N LEU A 13 22.93 -7.57 10.31
CA LEU A 13 23.44 -6.51 11.18
C LEU A 13 24.62 -7.11 11.96
N PRO A 14 25.72 -6.38 12.17
CA PRO A 14 26.88 -6.88 12.92
C PRO A 14 26.59 -7.21 14.39
N ILE A 15 25.31 -7.28 14.75
CA ILE A 15 24.74 -7.55 16.07
C ILE A 15 24.43 -9.05 16.27
N ARG A 16 25.02 -9.93 15.46
CA ARG A 16 24.69 -11.38 15.43
C ARG A 16 24.84 -12.12 16.77
N GLU A 17 25.57 -11.58 17.71
CA GLU A 17 25.81 -12.23 19.03
C GLU A 17 25.01 -11.59 20.17
N PHE A 18 24.32 -10.46 19.95
CA PHE A 18 23.71 -9.66 21.01
C PHE A 18 22.19 -9.45 20.88
N ALA A 19 21.55 -10.05 19.91
CA ALA A 19 20.17 -9.72 19.56
C ALA A 19 19.16 -10.82 19.84
N SER A 20 19.26 -11.52 20.96
CA SER A 20 18.06 -12.16 21.50
C SER A 20 17.12 -11.08 22.04
N SER A 21 15.81 -11.27 21.85
CA SER A 21 14.78 -10.38 22.40
C SER A 21 14.97 -10.15 23.91
N ASP A 22 15.37 -11.18 24.65
CA ASP A 22 15.66 -11.10 26.08
C ASP A 22 16.86 -10.17 26.37
N TYR A 23 17.89 -10.21 25.55
CA TYR A 23 19.01 -9.28 25.67
C TYR A 23 18.57 -7.83 25.43
N LEU A 24 17.83 -7.57 24.35
CA LEU A 24 17.33 -6.22 24.04
C LEU A 24 16.42 -5.70 25.16
N LEU A 25 15.52 -6.53 25.69
CA LEU A 25 14.64 -6.18 26.80
C LEU A 25 15.43 -5.92 28.09
N SER A 26 16.47 -6.72 28.38
CA SER A 26 17.33 -6.52 29.53
C SER A 26 18.11 -5.22 29.43
N ARG A 27 18.60 -4.88 28.22
CA ARG A 27 19.29 -3.61 27.95
C ARG A 27 18.35 -2.41 28.06
N ALA A 28 17.14 -2.52 27.49
CA ALA A 28 16.13 -1.47 27.64
C ALA A 28 15.86 -1.17 29.13
N LYS A 29 15.68 -2.19 29.96
CA LYS A 29 15.55 -2.02 31.41
C LYS A 29 16.79 -1.38 32.06
N ALA A 30 18.00 -1.76 31.62
CA ALA A 30 19.25 -1.20 32.12
C ALA A 30 19.39 0.30 31.78
N TYR A 31 18.71 0.78 30.72
CA TYR A 31 18.65 2.20 30.35
C TYR A 31 17.44 2.93 30.96
N GLY A 32 16.71 2.30 31.86
CA GLY A 32 15.56 2.88 32.55
C GLY A 32 14.26 2.85 31.74
N ILE A 33 14.21 2.18 30.58
CA ILE A 33 13.02 2.15 29.73
C ILE A 33 11.96 1.23 30.33
N ASN A 34 10.72 1.70 30.34
CA ASN A 34 9.55 0.93 30.75
C ASN A 34 9.06 0.06 29.61
N ILE A 35 9.50 -1.19 29.55
CA ILE A 35 9.11 -2.15 28.51
C ILE A 35 7.65 -2.65 28.59
N LYS A 36 6.92 -2.28 29.64
CA LYS A 36 5.51 -2.63 29.83
C LYS A 36 4.56 -1.51 29.42
N SER A 37 5.10 -0.33 29.14
CA SER A 37 4.35 0.83 28.65
C SER A 37 4.30 0.86 27.14
N ASP A 38 3.41 1.69 26.60
CA ASP A 38 3.31 1.95 25.18
C ASP A 38 4.57 2.63 24.63
N ALA A 39 4.93 2.29 23.41
CA ALA A 39 5.98 2.94 22.64
C ALA A 39 5.35 3.62 21.42
N TYR A 40 5.69 4.89 21.21
CA TYR A 40 5.17 5.66 20.07
C TYR A 40 6.26 5.78 19.03
N LEU A 41 6.07 5.07 17.91
CA LEU A 41 6.93 5.20 16.74
C LEU A 41 6.31 6.19 15.74
N PHE A 42 7.15 7.01 15.15
CA PHE A 42 6.76 7.91 14.09
C PHE A 42 7.82 7.95 12.99
N SER A 43 7.38 8.19 11.76
CA SER A 43 8.26 8.27 10.61
C SER A 43 7.65 9.10 9.49
N ASP A 44 8.48 9.70 8.62
CA ASP A 44 8.04 10.13 7.32
C ASP A 44 7.85 8.92 6.38
N PHE A 45 7.16 9.16 5.25
CA PHE A 45 6.84 8.08 4.32
C PHE A 45 8.10 7.41 3.71
N ASP A 46 9.16 8.18 3.54
CA ASP A 46 10.42 7.70 2.95
C ASP A 46 11.35 7.07 4.00
N MET A 47 10.91 6.97 5.26
CA MET A 47 11.70 6.45 6.38
C MET A 47 13.03 7.18 6.60
N LYS A 48 13.15 8.41 6.09
CA LYS A 48 14.37 9.24 6.24
C LYS A 48 14.46 9.90 7.60
N ASN A 49 13.28 10.17 8.18
CA ASN A 49 13.13 10.71 9.52
C ASN A 49 12.28 9.74 10.31
N THR A 50 12.85 9.09 11.29
CA THR A 50 12.20 8.10 12.14
C THR A 50 12.46 8.41 13.60
N GLY A 51 11.49 8.19 14.42
CA GLY A 51 11.70 8.39 15.86
C GLY A 51 10.84 7.47 16.70
N VAL A 52 11.19 7.42 17.96
CA VAL A 52 10.46 6.68 18.98
C VAL A 52 10.40 7.49 20.26
N VAL A 53 9.22 7.48 20.90
CA VAL A 53 9.05 7.96 22.27
C VAL A 53 8.73 6.76 23.13
N LEU A 54 9.50 6.59 24.18
CA LEU A 54 9.44 5.48 25.14
C LEU A 54 9.18 6.02 26.51
N ALA A 55 8.36 5.32 27.29
CA ALA A 55 8.20 5.64 28.71
C ALA A 55 9.44 5.22 29.52
N LEU A 56 9.78 5.98 30.53
CA LEU A 56 10.85 5.68 31.47
C LEU A 56 10.31 5.24 32.83
N ASN A 57 10.98 4.27 33.42
CA ASN A 57 10.83 3.95 34.86
C ASN A 57 11.87 4.70 35.73
N ASP A 58 13.00 5.07 35.12
CA ASP A 58 14.14 5.64 35.81
C ASP A 58 15.00 6.45 34.82
N SER A 59 14.77 7.74 34.76
CA SER A 59 15.47 8.65 33.85
C SER A 59 16.97 8.78 34.16
N SER A 60 17.41 8.51 35.42
CA SER A 60 18.81 8.57 35.79
C SER A 60 19.68 7.55 35.02
N LYS A 61 19.07 6.46 34.58
CA LYS A 61 19.76 5.41 33.81
C LYS A 61 19.96 5.72 32.34
N VAL A 62 19.30 6.76 31.78
CA VAL A 62 19.45 7.17 30.40
C VAL A 62 20.89 7.57 30.10
N ILE A 63 21.64 8.03 31.09
CA ILE A 63 23.06 8.38 30.95
C ILE A 63 23.87 7.17 30.40
N HIS A 64 23.54 5.95 30.76
CA HIS A 64 24.23 4.76 30.24
C HIS A 64 24.00 4.55 28.73
N LEU A 65 22.80 4.91 28.23
CA LEU A 65 22.52 4.91 26.80
C LEU A 65 23.29 6.01 26.07
N ILE A 66 23.34 7.21 26.65
CA ILE A 66 24.10 8.34 26.11
C ILE A 66 25.58 7.99 26.00
N GLU A 67 26.17 7.43 27.05
CA GLU A 67 27.58 7.00 27.05
C GLU A 67 27.87 5.88 26.03
N LEU A 68 26.92 4.95 25.82
CA LEU A 68 27.04 3.95 24.76
C LEU A 68 27.03 4.59 23.36
N MET A 69 26.14 5.52 23.11
CA MET A 69 26.05 6.22 21.82
C MET A 69 27.27 7.09 21.55
N LYS A 70 27.80 7.75 22.60
CA LYS A 70 29.01 8.58 22.54
C LYS A 70 30.27 7.80 22.15
N ARG A 71 30.34 6.50 22.45
CA ARG A 71 31.48 5.64 22.01
C ARG A 71 31.54 5.49 20.49
N ASN A 72 30.42 5.64 19.81
CA ASN A 72 30.29 5.42 18.37
C ASN A 72 30.01 6.71 17.58
N SER A 73 29.94 7.85 18.25
CA SER A 73 29.58 9.11 17.59
C SER A 73 30.06 10.31 18.38
N SER A 74 30.54 11.36 17.69
CA SER A 74 30.75 12.67 18.26
C SER A 74 29.42 13.24 18.75
N MET A 75 29.44 13.81 19.94
CA MET A 75 28.24 14.31 20.61
C MET A 75 28.32 15.84 20.79
N ARG A 76 27.24 16.51 20.42
CA ARG A 76 26.99 17.91 20.75
C ARG A 76 25.75 17.99 21.66
N ILE A 77 25.80 18.84 22.66
CA ILE A 77 24.65 19.07 23.55
C ILE A 77 24.13 20.48 23.26
N THR A 78 22.81 20.58 23.12
CA THR A 78 22.07 21.84 23.13
C THR A 78 21.02 21.79 24.23
N GLN A 79 20.56 22.94 24.68
CA GLN A 79 19.54 23.03 25.71
C GLN A 79 18.36 23.86 25.19
N GLU A 80 17.17 23.39 25.44
CA GLU A 80 15.93 24.10 25.13
C GLU A 80 15.03 24.07 26.39
N GLY A 81 14.86 25.23 27.01
CA GLY A 81 14.25 25.30 28.32
C GLY A 81 15.05 24.49 29.36
N GLU A 82 14.38 23.55 30.02
CA GLU A 82 14.99 22.63 31.00
C GLU A 82 15.45 21.31 30.37
N THR A 83 15.22 21.10 29.04
CA THR A 83 15.51 19.84 28.38
C THR A 83 16.85 19.89 27.67
N PHE A 84 17.71 18.92 27.93
CA PHE A 84 18.94 18.70 27.21
C PHE A 84 18.70 17.86 25.96
N ILE A 85 19.27 18.29 24.84
CA ILE A 85 19.18 17.64 23.53
C ILE A 85 20.57 17.18 23.13
N TYR A 86 20.74 15.89 22.96
CA TYR A 86 22.01 15.23 22.62
C TYR A 86 22.01 14.89 21.13
N HIS A 87 22.93 15.49 20.36
CA HIS A 87 23.07 15.27 18.93
C HIS A 87 24.25 14.35 18.66
N PHE A 88 24.01 13.20 18.06
CA PHE A 88 25.01 12.20 17.67
C PHE A 88 25.22 12.24 16.15
N LYS A 89 26.30 12.84 15.72
CA LYS A 89 26.52 13.21 14.30
C LYS A 89 26.61 11.99 13.40
N GLU A 90 27.47 11.03 13.71
CA GLU A 90 27.73 9.85 12.87
C GLU A 90 26.55 8.87 12.88
N LEU A 91 25.75 8.86 13.93
CA LEU A 91 24.51 8.09 14.03
C LEU A 91 23.33 8.81 13.37
N ASN A 92 23.50 10.08 12.98
CA ASN A 92 22.42 10.96 12.50
C ASN A 92 21.19 10.89 13.43
N THR A 93 21.44 10.92 14.74
CA THR A 93 20.42 10.67 15.79
C THR A 93 20.44 11.79 16.80
N VAL A 94 19.26 12.17 17.22
CA VAL A 94 19.03 13.10 18.32
C VAL A 94 18.29 12.36 19.44
N LEU A 95 18.71 12.61 20.68
CA LEU A 95 18.11 12.08 21.89
C LEU A 95 17.74 13.24 22.82
N CYS A 96 16.52 13.21 23.33
CA CYS A 96 16.14 14.02 24.48
C CYS A 96 15.31 13.17 25.46
N TYR A 97 15.32 13.54 26.73
CA TYR A 97 14.51 12.83 27.72
C TYR A 97 14.07 13.77 28.83
N GLY A 98 12.97 13.42 29.43
CA GLY A 98 12.45 14.03 30.66
C GLY A 98 12.44 13.04 31.82
N GLU A 99 11.62 13.31 32.79
CA GLU A 99 11.47 12.46 33.98
C GLU A 99 10.86 11.09 33.61
N ASP A 100 9.85 11.09 32.76
CA ASP A 100 9.01 9.92 32.41
C ASP A 100 9.07 9.48 30.94
N TYR A 101 9.84 10.17 30.11
CA TYR A 101 9.96 9.83 28.69
C TYR A 101 11.39 9.90 28.14
N LEU A 102 11.66 9.12 27.10
CA LEU A 102 12.84 9.17 26.24
C LEU A 102 12.38 9.31 24.79
N CYS A 103 12.88 10.31 24.10
CA CYS A 103 12.68 10.48 22.67
C CYS A 103 13.99 10.26 21.92
N LEU A 104 13.96 9.35 20.94
CA LEU A 104 15.05 9.14 19.99
C LEU A 104 14.54 9.49 18.61
N HIS A 105 15.27 10.30 17.86
CA HIS A 105 14.94 10.67 16.50
C HIS A 105 16.16 10.49 15.61
N ARG A 106 16.00 9.78 14.50
CA ARG A 106 17.02 9.63 13.45
C ARG A 106 16.58 10.40 12.21
N GLY A 107 17.45 11.21 11.64
CA GLY A 107 17.18 12.01 10.45
C GLY A 107 17.50 13.49 10.65
N LYS A 108 17.27 14.27 9.59
CA LYS A 108 17.63 15.70 9.57
C LYS A 108 16.54 16.62 10.10
N ASN A 109 15.28 16.16 10.11
CA ASN A 109 14.10 16.99 10.38
C ASN A 109 13.54 16.75 11.79
N TYR A 110 14.40 16.90 12.79
CA TYR A 110 14.04 16.61 14.20
C TYR A 110 13.35 17.78 14.92
N ASP A 111 13.59 19.02 14.51
CA ASP A 111 13.10 20.20 15.25
C ASP A 111 11.57 20.19 15.47
N PRO A 112 10.71 19.94 14.46
CA PRO A 112 9.27 19.95 14.70
C PRO A 112 8.84 18.89 15.71
N VAL A 113 9.49 17.72 15.70
CA VAL A 113 9.16 16.62 16.60
C VAL A 113 9.60 16.94 18.03
N LEU A 114 10.82 17.46 18.19
CA LEU A 114 11.32 17.85 19.50
C LEU A 114 10.46 18.94 20.12
N GLN A 115 10.02 19.93 19.32
CA GLN A 115 9.10 20.97 19.79
C GLN A 115 7.83 20.36 20.37
N TYR A 116 7.23 19.38 19.68
CA TYR A 116 6.05 18.69 20.22
C TYR A 116 6.35 17.90 21.50
N VAL A 117 7.48 17.20 21.55
CA VAL A 117 7.83 16.36 22.72
C VAL A 117 8.21 17.23 23.93
N ILE A 118 9.03 18.28 23.72
CA ILE A 118 9.55 19.14 24.79
C ILE A 118 8.44 20.04 25.35
N HIS A 119 7.59 20.57 24.49
CA HIS A 119 6.51 21.50 24.89
C HIS A 119 5.17 20.80 25.13
N ALA A 120 5.10 19.46 24.99
CA ALA A 120 3.89 18.72 25.31
C ALA A 120 3.51 18.94 26.76
N LYS A 121 2.44 19.68 26.99
CA LYS A 121 1.86 19.80 28.32
C LYS A 121 1.37 18.43 28.76
N LYS A 122 1.58 18.07 30.02
CA LYS A 122 1.08 16.83 30.63
C LYS A 122 -0.42 16.68 30.29
N GLY A 123 -0.80 15.62 29.60
CA GLY A 123 -2.18 15.39 29.17
C GLY A 123 -2.56 15.98 27.80
N TYR A 124 -1.64 16.61 27.07
CA TYR A 124 -1.92 17.02 25.69
C TYR A 124 -1.81 15.81 24.77
N THR A 125 -2.94 15.39 24.21
CA THR A 125 -2.99 14.46 23.11
C THR A 125 -3.44 15.19 21.86
N HIS A 126 -2.79 14.94 20.72
CA HIS A 126 -3.26 15.45 19.45
C HIS A 126 -4.70 14.94 19.22
N PRO A 127 -5.66 15.77 18.77
CA PRO A 127 -7.08 15.38 18.63
C PRO A 127 -7.31 14.09 17.85
N VAL A 128 -6.39 13.76 16.93
CA VAL A 128 -6.43 12.50 16.17
C VAL A 128 -6.15 11.30 17.08
N TRP A 129 -5.24 11.39 18.03
CA TRP A 129 -4.97 10.34 19.00
C TRP A 129 -6.13 10.13 19.96
N GLU A 130 -6.78 11.20 20.42
CA GLU A 130 -7.98 11.08 21.26
C GLU A 130 -9.09 10.32 20.54
N ARG A 131 -9.29 10.62 19.25
CA ARG A 131 -10.27 9.90 18.43
C ARG A 131 -9.91 8.42 18.26
N LEU A 132 -8.62 8.11 18.07
CA LEU A 132 -8.14 6.74 17.95
C LEU A 132 -8.29 5.94 19.23
N LEU A 133 -7.87 6.53 20.35
CA LEU A 133 -7.96 5.90 21.67
C LEU A 133 -9.40 5.72 22.14
N ALA A 134 -10.35 6.52 21.62
CA ALA A 134 -11.78 6.37 21.86
C ALA A 134 -12.41 5.18 21.11
N ILE A 135 -11.74 4.62 20.09
CA ILE A 135 -12.23 3.46 19.35
C ILE A 135 -11.95 2.21 20.17
N LYS A 136 -12.98 1.69 20.87
CA LYS A 136 -12.87 0.51 21.75
C LYS A 136 -12.13 -0.71 21.20
N PRO A 137 -12.25 -1.10 19.90
CA PRO A 137 -11.51 -2.23 19.33
C PRO A 137 -10.00 -2.06 19.40
N LEU A 138 -9.48 -0.82 19.34
CA LEU A 138 -8.05 -0.53 19.31
C LEU A 138 -7.36 -0.70 20.66
N GLN A 139 -8.11 -0.80 21.75
CA GLN A 139 -7.55 -0.95 23.12
C GLN A 139 -6.80 -2.28 23.32
N ASN A 140 -7.03 -3.28 22.46
CA ASN A 140 -6.40 -4.60 22.55
C ASN A 140 -5.43 -4.86 21.38
N GLU A 141 -5.19 -3.90 20.50
CA GLU A 141 -4.37 -4.08 19.31
C GLU A 141 -2.93 -3.66 19.56
N LYS A 142 -2.00 -4.44 18.96
CA LYS A 142 -0.58 -4.34 19.30
C LYS A 142 0.15 -3.14 18.68
N VAL A 143 -0.31 -2.61 17.56
CA VAL A 143 0.31 -1.46 16.89
C VAL A 143 -0.73 -0.64 16.16
N LEU A 144 -0.64 0.65 16.31
CA LEU A 144 -1.41 1.61 15.57
C LEU A 144 -0.45 2.59 14.89
N LEU A 145 -0.55 2.68 13.58
CA LEU A 145 0.16 3.66 12.80
C LEU A 145 -0.82 4.73 12.33
N LEU A 146 -0.57 5.96 12.70
CA LEU A 146 -1.27 7.11 12.20
C LEU A 146 -0.40 7.80 11.15
N SER A 147 -0.98 8.14 10.01
CA SER A 147 -0.28 8.87 8.97
C SER A 147 -1.09 10.09 8.53
N GLU A 148 -0.50 11.27 8.70
CA GLU A 148 -0.96 12.54 8.14
C GLU A 148 -0.12 12.96 6.93
N ASN A 149 0.42 11.99 6.20
CA ASN A 149 1.32 12.20 5.09
C ASN A 149 0.67 13.01 3.97
N SER A 150 1.43 13.90 3.36
CA SER A 150 0.98 14.70 2.21
C SER A 150 0.46 13.85 1.05
N ASN A 151 0.93 12.61 0.89
CA ASN A 151 0.42 11.71 -0.13
C ASN A 151 -1.00 11.24 0.18
N ILE A 152 -1.34 10.98 1.45
CA ILE A 152 -2.71 10.65 1.86
C ILE A 152 -3.64 11.83 1.55
N LYS A 153 -3.20 13.04 1.86
CA LYS A 153 -3.94 14.28 1.55
C LYS A 153 -4.16 14.48 0.05
N LYS A 154 -3.20 14.12 -0.80
CA LYS A 154 -3.36 14.14 -2.28
C LYS A 154 -4.47 13.21 -2.77
N TRP A 155 -4.80 12.15 -2.04
CA TRP A 155 -5.90 11.25 -2.33
C TRP A 155 -7.23 11.71 -1.73
N GLY A 156 -7.26 12.86 -1.09
CA GLY A 156 -8.47 13.45 -0.51
C GLY A 156 -8.81 12.91 0.88
N PHE A 157 -7.88 12.20 1.52
CA PHE A 157 -8.01 11.77 2.91
C PHE A 157 -7.15 12.66 3.81
N GLU A 158 -7.62 12.89 5.02
CA GLU A 158 -6.93 13.72 6.01
C GLU A 158 -5.82 12.93 6.70
N TYR A 159 -6.14 11.71 7.12
CA TYR A 159 -5.21 10.77 7.72
C TYR A 159 -5.66 9.32 7.52
N ALA A 160 -4.76 8.39 7.79
CA ALA A 160 -5.04 6.97 7.80
C ALA A 160 -4.61 6.34 9.12
N THR A 161 -5.34 5.32 9.55
CA THR A 161 -5.00 4.51 10.71
C THR A 161 -4.84 3.06 10.30
N PHE A 162 -3.88 2.39 10.91
CA PHE A 162 -3.59 0.99 10.66
C PHE A 162 -3.42 0.28 11.99
N SER A 163 -4.06 -0.86 12.13
CA SER A 163 -3.79 -1.77 13.23
C SER A 163 -3.45 -3.14 12.67
N TYR A 164 -2.51 -3.83 13.28
CA TYR A 164 -2.17 -5.14 12.81
C TYR A 164 -2.34 -6.22 13.88
N HIS A 165 -2.74 -7.38 13.46
CA HIS A 165 -2.73 -8.58 14.27
C HIS A 165 -2.26 -9.78 13.45
N ASN A 166 -1.60 -10.70 14.11
CA ASN A 166 -1.13 -11.93 13.50
C ASN A 166 -2.03 -13.08 13.88
N THR A 167 -2.35 -13.90 12.89
CA THR A 167 -2.80 -15.28 13.12
C THR A 167 -1.63 -16.23 12.87
N ALA A 168 -1.81 -17.53 13.15
CA ALA A 168 -0.76 -18.52 12.89
C ALA A 168 -0.25 -18.50 11.44
N ASP A 169 -1.14 -18.19 10.48
CA ASP A 169 -0.88 -18.31 9.04
C ASP A 169 -0.81 -16.97 8.31
N SER A 170 -1.30 -15.87 8.90
CA SER A 170 -1.50 -14.62 8.20
C SER A 170 -1.20 -13.39 9.05
N LEU A 171 -0.58 -12.39 8.43
CA LEU A 171 -0.58 -11.02 8.89
C LEU A 171 -1.84 -10.33 8.40
N LEU A 172 -2.60 -9.74 9.31
CA LEU A 172 -3.80 -8.96 9.04
C LEU A 172 -3.55 -7.51 9.46
N VAL A 173 -3.87 -6.57 8.58
CA VAL A 173 -3.75 -5.14 8.84
C VAL A 173 -5.10 -4.50 8.54
N ASP A 174 -5.83 -4.13 9.59
CA ASP A 174 -7.01 -3.29 9.45
C ASP A 174 -6.58 -1.87 9.16
N PHE A 175 -7.24 -1.23 8.20
CA PHE A 175 -6.99 0.17 7.89
C PHE A 175 -8.27 0.99 7.83
N GLN A 176 -8.13 2.25 8.19
CA GLN A 176 -9.19 3.24 8.08
C GLN A 176 -8.63 4.49 7.39
N LEU A 177 -9.31 4.95 6.35
CA LEU A 177 -8.98 6.20 5.67
C LEU A 177 -10.03 7.25 6.06
N HIS A 178 -9.59 8.33 6.68
CA HIS A 178 -10.45 9.37 7.23
C HIS A 178 -10.43 10.60 6.33
N SER A 179 -11.61 11.14 6.01
CA SER A 179 -11.79 12.39 5.28
C SER A 179 -12.45 13.45 6.17
N SER A 180 -12.11 14.71 5.99
CA SER A 180 -12.72 15.86 6.68
C SER A 180 -14.20 16.00 6.34
N GLU A 181 -14.54 15.72 5.07
CA GLU A 181 -15.90 15.78 4.55
C GLU A 181 -16.39 14.40 4.13
N ALA A 182 -17.68 14.29 3.79
CA ALA A 182 -18.24 13.05 3.28
C ALA A 182 -17.58 12.67 1.95
N HIS A 183 -16.91 11.51 1.91
CA HIS A 183 -16.22 11.02 0.71
C HIS A 183 -17.14 10.46 -0.36
N GLY A 184 -18.42 10.21 -0.05
CA GLY A 184 -19.43 9.74 -0.98
C GLY A 184 -19.30 8.28 -1.43
N PHE A 185 -18.35 7.52 -0.88
CA PHE A 185 -18.27 6.09 -1.19
C PHE A 185 -19.46 5.35 -0.61
N LYS A 186 -20.11 4.61 -1.48
CA LYS A 186 -21.21 3.68 -1.18
C LYS A 186 -21.07 2.46 -2.07
N LEU A 187 -21.66 1.36 -1.66
CA LEU A 187 -21.80 0.22 -2.56
C LEU A 187 -22.70 0.60 -3.75
N ASN A 188 -22.37 0.07 -4.91
CA ASN A 188 -23.23 0.19 -6.07
C ASN A 188 -24.55 -0.57 -5.83
N ASN A 189 -25.68 -0.02 -6.23
CA ASN A 189 -26.99 -0.65 -6.06
C ASN A 189 -27.12 -1.96 -6.85
N HIS A 190 -26.37 -2.10 -7.95
CA HIS A 190 -26.34 -3.28 -8.80
C HIS A 190 -24.91 -3.82 -8.95
N PRO A 191 -24.31 -4.33 -7.86
CA PRO A 191 -22.91 -4.74 -7.90
C PRO A 191 -22.75 -6.01 -8.72
N LYS A 192 -21.85 -5.98 -9.71
CA LYS A 192 -21.52 -7.14 -10.54
C LYS A 192 -20.01 -7.25 -10.72
N SER A 193 -19.50 -8.46 -10.73
CA SER A 193 -18.10 -8.75 -11.05
C SER A 193 -17.96 -10.05 -11.81
N LEU A 194 -16.79 -10.27 -12.37
CA LEU A 194 -16.42 -11.53 -13.00
C LEU A 194 -16.40 -12.65 -11.96
N ASN A 195 -16.86 -13.83 -12.35
CA ASN A 195 -16.77 -15.01 -11.50
C ASN A 195 -15.31 -15.41 -11.31
N THR A 196 -14.88 -15.57 -10.06
CA THR A 196 -13.50 -15.92 -9.72
C THR A 196 -13.28 -17.43 -9.89
N THR A 197 -12.09 -17.82 -10.39
CA THR A 197 -11.68 -19.21 -10.54
C THR A 197 -10.52 -19.53 -9.60
N LYS A 198 -10.30 -20.81 -9.30
CA LYS A 198 -9.17 -21.27 -8.46
C LYS A 198 -7.78 -20.92 -9.03
N SER A 199 -7.68 -20.72 -10.34
CA SER A 199 -6.43 -20.37 -11.03
C SER A 199 -6.16 -18.87 -11.09
N MET A 200 -6.96 -18.05 -10.42
CA MET A 200 -6.81 -16.60 -10.39
C MET A 200 -5.53 -16.18 -9.67
N GLN A 201 -4.74 -15.33 -10.31
CA GLN A 201 -3.48 -14.76 -9.78
C GLN A 201 -3.65 -13.30 -9.37
N LYS A 202 -4.42 -12.53 -10.12
CA LYS A 202 -4.73 -11.13 -9.81
C LYS A 202 -6.22 -10.89 -9.92
N LEU A 203 -6.73 -10.12 -8.99
CA LEU A 203 -8.10 -9.63 -8.99
C LEU A 203 -8.09 -8.14 -8.67
N LEU A 204 -8.85 -7.38 -9.44
CA LEU A 204 -9.28 -6.04 -9.09
C LEU A 204 -10.79 -6.01 -9.25
N ASN A 205 -11.50 -5.72 -8.18
CA ASN A 205 -12.95 -5.67 -8.18
C ASN A 205 -13.44 -4.45 -7.41
N PHE A 206 -14.17 -3.57 -8.10
CA PHE A 206 -14.78 -2.38 -7.51
C PHE A 206 -16.25 -2.29 -7.91
N ASN A 207 -17.09 -2.16 -6.91
CA ASN A 207 -18.54 -1.97 -7.04
C ASN A 207 -18.95 -0.78 -6.17
N ILE A 208 -18.63 0.42 -6.64
CA ILE A 208 -18.79 1.68 -5.90
C ILE A 208 -19.77 2.56 -6.64
N ASP A 209 -20.72 3.15 -5.92
CA ASP A 209 -21.66 4.14 -6.50
C ASP A 209 -20.86 5.29 -7.15
N PRO A 210 -21.10 5.58 -8.45
CA PRO A 210 -20.35 6.59 -9.17
C PRO A 210 -20.59 8.02 -8.66
N GLY A 211 -21.55 8.25 -7.80
CA GLY A 211 -21.85 9.55 -7.18
C GLY A 211 -20.69 10.11 -6.36
N PHE A 212 -19.78 9.26 -5.87
CA PHE A 212 -18.57 9.73 -5.16
C PHE A 212 -17.74 10.72 -5.97
N ARG A 213 -17.80 10.67 -7.31
CA ARG A 213 -17.08 11.56 -8.23
C ARG A 213 -17.34 13.05 -7.98
N ASN A 214 -18.50 13.36 -7.41
CA ASN A 214 -18.93 14.74 -7.17
C ASN A 214 -18.37 15.30 -5.85
N THR A 215 -17.82 14.45 -4.98
CA THR A 215 -17.25 14.85 -3.69
C THR A 215 -15.82 15.38 -3.85
N PRO A 216 -15.30 16.21 -2.92
CA PRO A 216 -13.90 16.63 -2.92
C PRO A 216 -12.92 15.45 -2.92
N THR A 217 -13.14 14.46 -2.06
CA THR A 217 -12.32 13.25 -1.98
C THR A 217 -12.35 12.47 -3.30
N GLY A 218 -13.52 12.27 -3.89
CA GLY A 218 -13.66 11.58 -5.18
C GLY A 218 -12.93 12.30 -6.32
N LYS A 219 -13.05 13.63 -6.39
CA LYS A 219 -12.30 14.45 -7.37
C LYS A 219 -10.79 14.30 -7.20
N ALA A 220 -10.30 14.32 -5.96
CA ALA A 220 -8.88 14.13 -5.66
C ALA A 220 -8.38 12.74 -6.11
N ILE A 221 -9.13 11.68 -5.80
CA ILE A 221 -8.81 10.31 -6.22
C ILE A 221 -8.78 10.20 -7.75
N ILE A 222 -9.80 10.70 -8.43
CA ILE A 222 -9.87 10.68 -9.90
C ILE A 222 -8.69 11.42 -10.51
N ALA A 223 -8.34 12.59 -9.97
CA ALA A 223 -7.18 13.36 -10.43
C ALA A 223 -5.88 12.55 -10.31
N GLN A 224 -5.64 11.89 -9.16
CA GLN A 224 -4.45 11.05 -8.97
C GLN A 224 -4.45 9.84 -9.90
N LEU A 225 -5.56 9.11 -10.02
CA LEU A 225 -5.66 7.96 -10.90
C LEU A 225 -5.51 8.36 -12.38
N THR A 226 -6.06 9.50 -12.79
CA THR A 226 -5.89 10.05 -14.13
C THR A 226 -4.42 10.39 -14.40
N LYS A 227 -3.72 11.03 -13.44
CA LYS A 227 -2.29 11.33 -13.53
C LYS A 227 -1.44 10.07 -13.65
N ILE A 228 -1.76 9.02 -12.89
CA ILE A 228 -1.09 7.72 -13.01
C ILE A 228 -1.35 7.13 -14.39
N GLY A 229 -2.60 7.14 -14.85
CA GLY A 229 -3.00 6.63 -16.15
C GLY A 229 -2.33 7.36 -17.33
N GLN A 230 -2.07 8.64 -17.21
CA GLN A 230 -1.37 9.43 -18.24
C GLN A 230 0.02 8.89 -18.58
N LYS A 231 0.71 8.27 -17.63
CA LYS A 231 2.03 7.64 -17.86
C LYS A 231 1.99 6.52 -18.90
N ILE A 232 0.83 5.89 -19.07
CA ILE A 232 0.57 4.84 -20.07
C ILE A 232 -0.44 5.29 -21.11
N SER A 233 -0.64 6.60 -21.29
CA SER A 233 -1.61 7.22 -22.19
C SER A 233 -3.08 6.82 -21.95
N PHE A 234 -3.40 6.22 -20.78
CA PHE A 234 -4.75 5.78 -20.44
C PHE A 234 -5.71 6.97 -20.30
N PRO A 235 -6.90 6.93 -20.94
CA PRO A 235 -7.85 8.06 -20.93
C PRO A 235 -8.70 8.09 -19.65
N GLY A 236 -8.06 8.33 -18.49
CA GLY A 236 -8.69 8.24 -17.18
C GLY A 236 -9.92 9.12 -17.01
N ALA A 237 -9.91 10.35 -17.55
CA ALA A 237 -11.07 11.23 -17.46
C ALA A 237 -12.32 10.63 -18.12
N VAL A 238 -12.17 10.12 -19.37
CA VAL A 238 -13.26 9.48 -20.11
C VAL A 238 -13.69 8.17 -19.44
N PHE A 239 -12.73 7.41 -18.89
CA PHE A 239 -13.02 6.22 -18.11
C PHE A 239 -13.99 6.55 -16.96
N PHE A 240 -13.64 7.52 -16.10
CA PHE A 240 -14.47 7.89 -14.97
C PHE A 240 -15.79 8.57 -15.38
N GLU A 241 -15.83 9.31 -16.49
CA GLU A 241 -17.06 9.88 -17.01
C GLU A 241 -18.09 8.80 -17.39
N THR A 242 -17.64 7.74 -18.05
CA THR A 242 -18.52 6.69 -18.59
C THR A 242 -18.75 5.53 -17.62
N TRP A 243 -17.96 5.39 -16.55
CA TRP A 243 -18.05 4.30 -15.60
C TRP A 243 -19.35 4.35 -14.79
N ASN A 244 -20.04 3.23 -14.69
CA ASN A 244 -21.31 3.10 -13.93
C ASN A 244 -21.11 2.59 -12.49
N GLY A 245 -19.85 2.47 -12.02
CA GLY A 245 -19.52 2.02 -10.69
C GLY A 245 -19.06 0.59 -10.57
N ASN A 246 -19.12 -0.22 -11.64
CA ASN A 246 -18.65 -1.60 -11.64
C ASN A 246 -17.39 -1.75 -12.50
N LEU A 247 -16.36 -2.35 -11.91
CA LEU A 247 -15.13 -2.72 -12.60
C LEU A 247 -14.64 -4.04 -12.03
N SER A 248 -14.40 -5.01 -12.89
CA SER A 248 -13.80 -6.27 -12.50
C SER A 248 -12.72 -6.66 -13.49
N LEU A 249 -11.52 -6.98 -12.99
CA LEU A 249 -10.40 -7.47 -13.76
C LEU A 249 -9.86 -8.73 -13.10
N ILE A 250 -9.65 -9.76 -13.89
CA ILE A 250 -9.06 -11.01 -13.46
C ILE A 250 -7.91 -11.36 -14.40
N GLU A 251 -6.77 -11.71 -13.83
CA GLU A 251 -5.66 -12.35 -14.51
C GLU A 251 -5.39 -13.69 -13.87
N GLY A 252 -5.27 -14.75 -14.67
CA GLY A 252 -4.98 -16.08 -14.17
C GLY A 252 -5.42 -17.19 -15.12
N GLY A 253 -5.04 -18.40 -14.77
CA GLY A 253 -5.13 -19.53 -15.69
C GLY A 253 -4.09 -19.43 -16.79
N LYS A 254 -4.20 -20.33 -17.79
CA LYS A 254 -3.34 -20.33 -18.97
C LYS A 254 -4.20 -20.36 -20.21
N VAL A 255 -3.91 -19.49 -21.17
CA VAL A 255 -4.54 -19.48 -22.48
C VAL A 255 -3.46 -19.59 -23.54
N ASN A 256 -3.77 -20.33 -24.61
CA ASN A 256 -2.91 -20.39 -25.79
C ASN A 256 -3.17 -19.18 -26.67
N THR A 257 -2.14 -18.45 -27.01
CA THR A 257 -2.20 -17.35 -27.98
C THR A 257 -1.17 -17.58 -29.07
N LYS A 258 -1.46 -17.06 -30.28
CA LYS A 258 -0.50 -17.07 -31.36
C LYS A 258 0.34 -15.80 -31.31
N GLU A 259 1.65 -15.95 -31.20
CA GLU A 259 2.61 -14.86 -31.27
C GLU A 259 3.22 -14.84 -32.67
N LYS A 260 3.19 -13.66 -33.29
CA LYS A 260 3.79 -13.45 -34.62
C LYS A 260 5.30 -13.35 -34.43
N ILE A 261 6.03 -14.25 -35.06
CA ILE A 261 7.49 -14.20 -35.14
C ILE A 261 7.83 -13.72 -36.57
N VAL A 262 8.65 -12.69 -36.64
CA VAL A 262 9.20 -12.22 -37.90
C VAL A 262 10.68 -12.60 -37.90
N THR A 263 11.05 -13.48 -38.81
CA THR A 263 12.45 -13.87 -39.06
C THR A 263 12.89 -13.31 -40.41
N THR A 264 14.16 -12.93 -40.49
CA THR A 264 14.74 -12.55 -41.76
C THR A 264 15.41 -13.80 -42.35
N GLU A 265 14.93 -14.25 -43.47
CA GLU A 265 15.56 -15.28 -44.28
C GLU A 265 16.16 -14.63 -45.54
N PHE A 266 17.00 -15.36 -46.25
CA PHE A 266 17.58 -14.89 -47.51
C PHE A 266 16.99 -15.70 -48.66
N ASP A 267 16.60 -15.02 -49.73
CA ASP A 267 16.18 -15.68 -50.96
C ASP A 267 17.39 -16.29 -51.69
N GLU A 268 17.12 -16.90 -52.87
CA GLU A 268 18.16 -17.55 -53.68
C GLU A 268 19.23 -16.56 -54.22
N ASP A 269 18.90 -15.25 -54.21
CA ASP A 269 19.78 -14.17 -54.62
C ASP A 269 20.45 -13.47 -53.42
N PHE A 270 20.32 -14.03 -52.19
CA PHE A 270 20.82 -13.46 -50.91
C PHE A 270 20.17 -12.12 -50.50
N ASN A 271 18.98 -11.79 -51.03
CA ASN A 271 18.25 -10.64 -50.54
C ASN A 271 17.49 -11.00 -49.26
N PRO A 272 17.45 -10.12 -48.24
CA PRO A 272 16.70 -10.39 -47.02
C PRO A 272 15.20 -10.32 -47.26
N ILE A 273 14.51 -11.40 -46.95
CA ILE A 273 13.05 -11.51 -46.98
C ILE A 273 12.52 -11.69 -45.56
N GLU A 274 11.43 -11.00 -45.26
CA GLU A 274 10.75 -11.18 -43.96
C GLU A 274 9.79 -12.38 -44.06
N VAL A 275 10.09 -13.43 -43.29
CA VAL A 275 9.21 -14.59 -43.15
C VAL A 275 8.42 -14.43 -41.86
N VAL A 276 7.10 -14.50 -41.97
CA VAL A 276 6.17 -14.39 -40.87
C VAL A 276 5.70 -15.78 -40.45
N ASP A 277 6.06 -16.19 -39.25
CA ASP A 277 5.56 -17.45 -38.69
C ASP A 277 4.72 -17.14 -37.42
N PHE A 278 3.92 -18.11 -36.98
CA PHE A 278 3.06 -18.01 -35.80
C PHE A 278 3.36 -19.15 -34.84
N LYS A 279 3.98 -18.78 -33.70
CA LYS A 279 4.21 -19.72 -32.61
C LYS A 279 3.08 -19.67 -31.59
N THR A 280 2.56 -20.84 -31.20
CA THR A 280 1.62 -20.93 -30.09
C THR A 280 2.38 -20.85 -28.78
N VAL A 281 2.07 -19.83 -27.98
CA VAL A 281 2.65 -19.61 -26.63
C VAL A 281 1.55 -19.64 -25.59
N GLN A 282 1.88 -20.10 -24.37
CA GLN A 282 0.99 -20.03 -23.22
C GLN A 282 1.21 -18.73 -22.46
N VAL A 283 0.15 -17.96 -22.29
CA VAL A 283 0.16 -16.71 -21.50
C VAL A 283 -0.90 -16.76 -20.39
N PRO A 284 -0.78 -15.97 -19.34
CA PRO A 284 -1.84 -15.83 -18.35
C PRO A 284 -3.14 -15.39 -19.01
N GLY A 285 -4.26 -15.99 -18.61
CA GLY A 285 -5.58 -15.57 -19.05
C GLY A 285 -5.91 -14.19 -18.46
N TYR A 286 -6.63 -13.38 -19.23
CA TYR A 286 -6.99 -12.01 -18.88
C TYR A 286 -8.45 -11.74 -19.20
N SER A 287 -9.19 -11.16 -18.23
CA SER A 287 -10.59 -10.79 -18.41
C SER A 287 -10.89 -9.48 -17.71
N VAL A 288 -11.61 -8.58 -18.38
CA VAL A 288 -12.06 -7.29 -17.83
C VAL A 288 -13.53 -7.11 -18.12
N ALA A 289 -14.28 -6.79 -17.08
CA ALA A 289 -15.65 -6.30 -17.18
C ALA A 289 -15.69 -4.84 -16.70
N PHE A 290 -16.06 -3.95 -17.59
CA PHE A 290 -16.20 -2.54 -17.32
C PHE A 290 -17.68 -2.14 -17.43
N GLY A 291 -18.26 -1.74 -16.31
CA GLY A 291 -19.63 -1.21 -16.30
C GLY A 291 -19.66 0.20 -16.88
N SER A 292 -20.56 0.48 -17.81
CA SER A 292 -20.61 1.76 -18.52
C SER A 292 -22.03 2.24 -18.75
N VAL A 293 -22.23 3.55 -18.65
CA VAL A 293 -23.53 4.20 -18.86
C VAL A 293 -23.90 4.31 -20.36
N ASP A 294 -22.91 4.30 -21.26
CA ASP A 294 -23.10 4.48 -22.72
C ASP A 294 -22.69 3.24 -23.53
N LYS A 295 -22.71 2.05 -22.92
CA LYS A 295 -22.19 0.80 -23.50
C LYS A 295 -20.69 0.88 -23.83
N GLY A 296 -19.96 1.76 -23.15
CA GLY A 296 -18.51 1.95 -23.35
C GLY A 296 -18.12 2.65 -24.65
N LYS A 297 -19.06 3.19 -25.42
CA LYS A 297 -18.77 3.76 -26.74
C LYS A 297 -17.70 4.85 -26.70
N LYS A 298 -17.87 5.87 -25.90
CA LYS A 298 -16.88 6.96 -25.75
C LYS A 298 -15.52 6.45 -25.27
N PHE A 299 -15.52 5.54 -24.29
CA PHE A 299 -14.29 4.99 -23.75
C PHE A 299 -13.54 4.15 -24.78
N ILE A 300 -14.24 3.23 -25.46
CA ILE A 300 -13.64 2.42 -26.54
C ILE A 300 -13.07 3.30 -27.64
N GLN A 301 -13.85 4.26 -28.14
CA GLN A 301 -13.39 5.19 -29.18
C GLN A 301 -12.10 5.91 -28.73
N LYS A 302 -12.03 6.32 -27.47
CA LYS A 302 -10.84 7.00 -26.94
C LYS A 302 -9.64 6.04 -26.83
N LEU A 303 -9.87 4.76 -26.49
CA LEU A 303 -8.82 3.74 -26.49
C LEU A 303 -8.24 3.53 -27.90
N TYR A 304 -9.08 3.43 -28.93
CA TYR A 304 -8.62 3.36 -30.31
C TYR A 304 -7.83 4.60 -30.74
N THR A 305 -8.37 5.80 -30.50
CA THR A 305 -7.70 7.06 -30.82
C THR A 305 -6.32 7.20 -30.16
N LYS A 306 -6.16 6.60 -28.96
CA LYS A 306 -4.88 6.59 -28.24
C LYS A 306 -3.96 5.42 -28.62
N GLY A 307 -4.37 4.55 -29.54
CA GLY A 307 -3.64 3.35 -29.95
C GLY A 307 -3.52 2.30 -28.83
N LEU A 308 -4.32 2.41 -27.77
CA LEU A 308 -4.33 1.48 -26.65
C LEU A 308 -5.13 0.20 -26.94
N LEU A 309 -6.11 0.29 -27.84
CA LEU A 309 -6.91 -0.83 -28.32
C LEU A 309 -6.74 -0.91 -29.84
N ARG A 310 -6.51 -2.12 -30.35
CA ARG A 310 -6.38 -2.39 -31.79
C ARG A 310 -7.20 -3.62 -32.14
N ASP A 311 -7.89 -3.59 -33.28
CA ASP A 311 -8.58 -4.77 -33.79
C ASP A 311 -7.59 -5.68 -34.52
N GLU A 312 -7.71 -6.99 -34.28
CA GLU A 312 -6.98 -8.06 -34.95
C GLU A 312 -8.01 -9.11 -35.41
N GLY A 313 -8.60 -8.87 -36.60
CA GLY A 313 -9.70 -9.68 -37.12
C GLY A 313 -10.97 -9.57 -36.28
N GLN A 314 -11.47 -10.71 -35.76
CA GLN A 314 -12.64 -10.76 -34.88
C GLN A 314 -12.30 -10.52 -33.41
N GLN A 315 -11.04 -10.33 -33.07
CA GLN A 315 -10.53 -10.09 -31.73
C GLN A 315 -9.93 -8.70 -31.64
N CYS A 316 -9.53 -8.30 -30.44
CA CYS A 316 -8.83 -7.06 -30.20
C CYS A 316 -7.68 -7.27 -29.21
N ARG A 317 -6.73 -6.35 -29.20
CA ARG A 317 -5.60 -6.35 -28.29
C ARG A 317 -5.54 -5.03 -27.54
N PHE A 318 -5.44 -5.08 -26.24
CA PHE A 318 -5.24 -3.93 -25.39
C PHE A 318 -3.77 -3.87 -24.96
N LEU A 319 -3.01 -2.89 -25.45
CA LEU A 319 -1.56 -2.76 -25.20
C LEU A 319 -0.83 -4.09 -25.45
N TYR A 320 -0.23 -4.64 -24.42
CA TYR A 320 0.52 -5.91 -24.45
C TYR A 320 -0.31 -7.11 -23.95
N SER A 321 -1.64 -6.97 -23.89
CA SER A 321 -2.50 -8.09 -23.49
C SER A 321 -2.46 -9.20 -24.56
N PRO A 322 -2.84 -10.45 -24.21
CA PRO A 322 -3.17 -11.45 -25.21
C PRO A 322 -4.36 -10.97 -26.07
N LEU A 323 -4.63 -11.68 -27.17
CA LEU A 323 -5.83 -11.44 -27.98
C LEU A 323 -7.09 -11.62 -27.13
N LEU A 324 -8.02 -10.68 -27.24
CA LEU A 324 -9.22 -10.61 -26.43
C LEU A 324 -10.46 -10.70 -27.32
N HIS A 325 -11.41 -11.53 -26.91
CA HIS A 325 -12.77 -11.47 -27.41
C HIS A 325 -13.49 -10.32 -26.72
N ARG A 326 -14.26 -9.54 -27.49
CA ARG A 326 -15.04 -8.42 -26.99
C ARG A 326 -16.53 -8.73 -27.07
N LYS A 327 -17.25 -8.45 -25.97
CA LYS A 327 -18.71 -8.45 -25.95
C LYS A 327 -19.21 -7.15 -25.34
N ASN A 328 -20.11 -6.48 -26.03
CA ASN A 328 -20.83 -5.32 -25.52
C ASN A 328 -22.21 -5.78 -25.10
N ASP A 329 -22.52 -5.67 -23.81
CA ASP A 329 -23.86 -5.83 -23.28
C ASP A 329 -24.47 -4.44 -23.01
N ARG A 330 -25.72 -4.39 -22.56
CA ARG A 330 -26.43 -3.10 -22.30
C ARG A 330 -25.70 -2.22 -21.29
N GLU A 331 -25.11 -2.84 -20.25
CA GLU A 331 -24.50 -2.15 -19.10
C GLU A 331 -23.02 -2.42 -18.94
N TYR A 332 -22.46 -3.36 -19.72
CA TYR A 332 -21.10 -3.83 -19.56
C TYR A 332 -20.38 -3.98 -20.89
N LEU A 333 -19.11 -3.62 -20.83
CA LEU A 333 -18.11 -3.93 -21.83
C LEU A 333 -17.23 -5.05 -21.28
N LEU A 334 -17.24 -6.20 -21.93
CA LEU A 334 -16.48 -7.39 -21.51
C LEU A 334 -15.36 -7.68 -22.52
N PHE A 335 -14.16 -7.83 -22.02
CA PHE A 335 -12.99 -8.33 -22.75
C PHE A 335 -12.49 -9.61 -22.09
N SER A 336 -12.16 -10.64 -22.85
CA SER A 336 -11.58 -11.87 -22.31
C SER A 336 -10.69 -12.57 -23.33
N SER A 337 -9.55 -13.08 -22.87
CA SER A 337 -8.67 -13.96 -23.66
C SER A 337 -9.17 -15.40 -23.73
N GLY A 338 -10.14 -15.79 -22.89
CA GLY A 338 -10.72 -17.14 -22.83
C GLY A 338 -12.09 -17.24 -23.47
N THR A 339 -12.40 -18.42 -24.00
CA THR A 339 -13.75 -18.83 -24.45
C THR A 339 -14.16 -20.09 -23.70
N PRO A 340 -15.42 -20.18 -23.20
CA PRO A 340 -16.47 -19.16 -23.29
C PRO A 340 -16.16 -17.92 -22.45
N LEU A 341 -16.77 -16.79 -22.82
CA LEU A 341 -16.62 -15.55 -22.05
C LEU A 341 -17.09 -15.74 -20.59
N PRO A 342 -16.34 -15.20 -19.60
CA PRO A 342 -16.69 -15.37 -18.20
C PRO A 342 -18.04 -14.71 -17.89
N LYS A 343 -18.77 -15.32 -16.93
CA LYS A 343 -20.06 -14.79 -16.49
C LYS A 343 -19.86 -13.70 -15.43
N LEU A 344 -20.76 -12.73 -15.44
CA LEU A 344 -20.88 -11.74 -14.36
C LEU A 344 -21.79 -12.33 -13.28
N VAL A 345 -21.37 -12.16 -12.02
CA VAL A 345 -22.11 -12.56 -10.83
C VAL A 345 -22.37 -11.36 -9.94
N ALA A 346 -23.49 -11.37 -9.22
CA ALA A 346 -23.76 -10.34 -8.22
C ALA A 346 -22.79 -10.50 -7.04
N THR A 347 -22.10 -9.42 -6.68
CA THR A 347 -21.20 -9.40 -5.52
C THR A 347 -20.97 -7.98 -5.03
N SER A 348 -20.99 -7.82 -3.71
CA SER A 348 -20.70 -6.56 -3.03
C SER A 348 -19.21 -6.38 -2.69
N LYS A 349 -18.36 -7.35 -3.05
CA LYS A 349 -16.93 -7.28 -2.68
C LYS A 349 -16.22 -6.17 -3.47
N ASN A 350 -15.51 -5.31 -2.74
CA ASN A 350 -14.53 -4.38 -3.26
C ASN A 350 -13.16 -4.89 -2.81
N ALA A 351 -12.36 -5.40 -3.73
CA ALA A 351 -11.13 -6.10 -3.39
C ALA A 351 -10.05 -5.96 -4.46
N ILE A 352 -8.81 -5.95 -4.00
CA ILE A 352 -7.61 -6.08 -4.84
C ILE A 352 -6.86 -7.30 -4.32
N GLN A 353 -6.57 -8.25 -5.20
CA GLN A 353 -5.73 -9.39 -4.90
C GLN A 353 -4.56 -9.41 -5.88
N TRP A 354 -3.38 -9.61 -5.35
CA TRP A 354 -2.16 -9.63 -6.14
C TRP A 354 -1.21 -10.71 -5.65
N ASN A 355 -0.93 -11.66 -6.52
CA ASN A 355 0.11 -12.65 -6.29
C ASN A 355 1.42 -12.14 -6.86
N PHE A 356 2.34 -11.73 -6.01
CA PHE A 356 3.67 -11.27 -6.41
C PHE A 356 4.73 -12.26 -5.95
N LYS A 357 5.42 -12.92 -6.90
CA LYS A 357 6.38 -14.00 -6.65
C LYS A 357 5.77 -15.11 -5.77
N SER A 358 6.09 -15.16 -4.49
CA SER A 358 5.54 -16.12 -3.53
C SER A 358 4.53 -15.51 -2.56
N THR A 359 4.18 -14.23 -2.75
CA THR A 359 3.36 -13.47 -1.81
C THR A 359 1.99 -13.20 -2.40
N ASN A 360 0.95 -13.60 -1.66
CA ASN A 360 -0.42 -13.27 -2.00
C ASN A 360 -0.90 -12.13 -1.07
N ILE A 361 -1.06 -10.92 -1.63
CA ILE A 361 -1.59 -9.76 -0.91
C ILE A 361 -3.05 -9.60 -1.30
N HIS A 362 -3.91 -9.53 -0.32
CA HIS A 362 -5.33 -9.32 -0.50
C HIS A 362 -5.76 -8.08 0.27
N VAL A 363 -6.32 -7.10 -0.42
CA VAL A 363 -6.88 -5.87 0.15
C VAL A 363 -8.39 -5.90 -0.06
N VAL A 364 -9.16 -5.81 0.99
CA VAL A 364 -10.62 -5.77 0.95
C VAL A 364 -11.10 -4.47 1.57
N PHE A 365 -11.97 -3.75 0.87
CA PHE A 365 -12.71 -2.64 1.45
C PHE A 365 -13.98 -3.19 2.07
N THR A 366 -14.05 -3.17 3.39
CA THR A 366 -15.07 -3.90 4.17
C THR A 366 -16.35 -3.10 4.36
N SER A 367 -16.21 -1.80 4.57
CA SER A 367 -17.37 -0.90 4.73
C SER A 367 -17.02 0.56 4.47
N PHE A 368 -18.06 1.35 4.28
CA PHE A 368 -17.97 2.80 4.08
C PHE A 368 -18.92 3.49 5.06
N SER A 369 -18.40 4.38 5.89
CA SER A 369 -19.19 5.36 6.63
C SER A 369 -19.06 6.73 5.94
N PRO A 370 -19.82 7.75 6.27
CA PRO A 370 -19.76 9.02 5.55
C PRO A 370 -18.35 9.64 5.42
N LYS A 371 -17.53 9.48 6.45
CA LYS A 371 -16.17 10.06 6.52
C LYS A 371 -15.04 9.05 6.64
N VAL A 372 -15.33 7.76 6.70
CA VAL A 372 -14.31 6.72 6.91
C VAL A 372 -14.52 5.56 5.95
N VAL A 373 -13.44 5.18 5.26
CA VAL A 373 -13.35 3.95 4.48
C VAL A 373 -12.61 2.92 5.31
N TYR A 374 -13.24 1.79 5.55
CA TYR A 374 -12.67 0.66 6.29
C TYR A 374 -12.19 -0.41 5.34
N GLY A 375 -11.07 -1.03 5.67
CA GLY A 375 -10.58 -2.15 4.91
C GLY A 375 -9.60 -3.02 5.68
N LEU A 376 -9.28 -4.16 5.05
CA LEU A 376 -8.38 -5.17 5.58
C LEU A 376 -7.35 -5.52 4.52
N ILE A 377 -6.09 -5.52 4.90
CA ILE A 377 -4.98 -6.07 4.12
C ILE A 377 -4.62 -7.41 4.76
N SER A 378 -4.56 -8.47 3.98
CA SER A 378 -4.09 -9.77 4.45
C SER A 378 -2.96 -10.28 3.57
N ALA A 379 -1.95 -10.89 4.20
CA ALA A 379 -0.86 -11.57 3.54
C ALA A 379 -0.44 -12.81 4.35
N PRO A 380 0.02 -13.90 3.72
CA PRO A 380 0.57 -15.03 4.46
C PRO A 380 1.74 -14.58 5.36
N ALA A 381 1.82 -15.07 6.60
CA ALA A 381 2.82 -14.63 7.58
C ALA A 381 4.26 -14.72 7.05
N LYS A 382 4.62 -15.83 6.36
CA LYS A 382 5.93 -15.99 5.70
C LYS A 382 6.20 -14.92 4.65
N SER A 383 5.18 -14.51 3.90
CA SER A 383 5.29 -13.53 2.82
C SER A 383 5.39 -12.11 3.35
N ALA A 384 4.70 -11.80 4.44
CA ALA A 384 4.77 -10.50 5.11
C ALA A 384 6.18 -10.24 5.64
N LEU A 385 6.81 -11.24 6.27
CA LEU A 385 8.21 -11.19 6.71
C LEU A 385 9.18 -10.98 5.54
N GLN A 386 8.96 -11.64 4.40
CA GLN A 386 9.77 -11.44 3.19
C GLN A 386 9.63 -10.05 2.60
N LEU A 387 8.42 -9.47 2.62
CA LEU A 387 8.17 -8.09 2.18
C LEU A 387 8.88 -7.08 3.09
N LEU A 388 8.77 -7.24 4.41
CA LEU A 388 9.47 -6.40 5.39
C LEU A 388 10.99 -6.47 5.23
N GLN A 389 11.52 -7.63 4.85
CA GLN A 389 12.95 -7.83 4.57
C GLN A 389 13.42 -7.20 3.24
N GLN A 390 12.51 -6.99 2.28
CA GLN A 390 12.82 -6.33 1.00
C GLN A 390 12.76 -4.81 1.10
N ILE A 391 12.14 -4.27 2.13
CA ILE A 391 12.22 -2.85 2.43
C ILE A 391 13.66 -2.59 2.86
N LYS A 392 14.45 -2.02 1.95
CA LYS A 392 15.78 -1.53 2.29
C LYS A 392 15.61 -0.37 3.26
N TRP A 393 15.91 -0.62 4.50
CA TRP A 393 16.10 0.40 5.51
C TRP A 393 17.40 1.14 5.18
N ASN A 394 17.33 2.13 4.29
CA ASN A 394 18.47 2.98 3.92
C ASN A 394 18.70 4.07 4.96
#